data_0ce46c8d30e74740a68d6bec6fc637d5
#
_entry.id   0ce46c8d30e74740a68d6bec6fc637d5
#
_cell.length_a   1.000
_cell.length_b   1.000
_cell.length_c   1.000
_cell.angle_alpha   90.00
_cell.angle_beta   90.00
_cell.angle_gamma   90.00
#
_symmetry.space_group_name_H-M   'P 1'
#
loop_
_entity.id
_entity.type
_entity.pdbx_description
1 polymer ?
#
loop_
_entity_poly.entity_id
_entity_poly.type
_entity_poly.pdbx_seq_one_letter_code
_entity_poly.pdbx_strand_id
1 'polypeptide(L)'
;MAVLKIVPKLYQEKISEKLKEEISLVTNGEAKYYNRLYKFFQYTDIQCTADINYETRKMYMDSLEKEDISEKYKAELLSLFDRLKIENMPDVYSQGNPFSVEQEFFKQDKLFLLYVPNKKKAQSFRQVVDKNDLLWDLTGIHSSQLVRQTKILLCEILNMDKVQRYRRYFLEPLKALIRFCDKYGIDDIEEMEQADENRFYLYLNKESKIIKKQASKIVEFARRTLFLTDSETNWRACIWYMDRFQFDKSRINASSPVKSLSFINIYEKDNRWYLQLYAKYLVGISDL
;
A
#
# COMPACT_ATOMS: atom_id res chain seq x y z
N MET A 1 -25.70 -9.76 -14.09
CA MET A 1 -25.39 -10.41 -15.39
C MET A 1 -24.43 -9.48 -16.13
N ALA A 2 -23.15 -9.81 -16.14
CA ALA A 2 -22.17 -9.09 -16.96
C ALA A 2 -22.31 -9.59 -18.39
N VAL A 3 -22.84 -8.76 -19.26
CA VAL A 3 -22.93 -9.03 -20.69
C VAL A 3 -21.49 -9.00 -21.23
N LEU A 4 -20.95 -10.18 -21.54
CA LEU A 4 -19.76 -10.30 -22.38
C LEU A 4 -20.12 -9.60 -23.72
N LYS A 5 -19.60 -8.40 -23.93
CA LYS A 5 -19.57 -7.81 -25.27
C LYS A 5 -18.72 -8.72 -26.12
N ILE A 6 -19.38 -9.54 -26.96
CA ILE A 6 -18.74 -10.23 -28.06
C ILE A 6 -18.29 -9.12 -29.00
N VAL A 7 -17.02 -8.76 -28.93
CA VAL A 7 -16.40 -7.85 -29.90
C VAL A 7 -16.45 -8.57 -31.24
N PRO A 8 -17.04 -7.97 -32.29
CA PRO A 8 -17.11 -8.60 -33.60
C PRO A 8 -15.69 -8.93 -34.09
N LYS A 9 -15.52 -10.05 -34.78
CA LYS A 9 -14.27 -10.56 -35.36
C LYS A 9 -13.46 -9.60 -36.23
N LEU A 10 -13.92 -8.35 -36.43
CA LEU A 10 -13.34 -7.34 -37.30
C LEU A 10 -12.26 -6.44 -36.65
N TYR A 11 -12.07 -6.52 -35.34
CA TYR A 11 -11.00 -5.78 -34.65
C TYR A 11 -10.07 -6.74 -33.90
N GLN A 12 -9.34 -7.55 -34.65
CA GLN A 12 -8.09 -8.12 -34.15
C GLN A 12 -7.03 -7.02 -34.24
N GLU A 13 -6.88 -6.22 -33.19
CA GLU A 13 -5.75 -5.33 -33.08
C GLU A 13 -4.48 -6.17 -33.12
N LYS A 14 -3.56 -5.83 -34.03
CA LYS A 14 -2.28 -6.52 -34.12
C LYS A 14 -1.51 -6.18 -32.85
N ILE A 15 -1.16 -7.19 -32.06
CA ILE A 15 -0.23 -7.04 -30.94
C ILE A 15 1.03 -6.34 -31.48
N SER A 16 1.50 -5.32 -30.75
CA SER A 16 2.71 -4.58 -31.14
C SER A 16 3.94 -5.51 -31.24
N GLU A 17 4.87 -5.20 -32.11
CA GLU A 17 6.12 -5.97 -32.21
C GLU A 17 6.90 -5.96 -30.90
N LYS A 18 6.87 -4.82 -30.18
CA LYS A 18 7.48 -4.69 -28.86
C LYS A 18 6.91 -5.70 -27.85
N LEU A 19 5.58 -5.83 -27.76
CA LEU A 19 4.96 -6.77 -26.84
C LEU A 19 5.27 -8.23 -27.23
N LYS A 20 5.37 -8.54 -28.52
CA LYS A 20 5.80 -9.86 -29.00
C LYS A 20 7.22 -10.21 -28.56
N GLU A 21 8.14 -9.27 -28.67
CA GLU A 21 9.53 -9.41 -28.21
C GLU A 21 9.58 -9.64 -26.69
N GLU A 22 8.86 -8.81 -25.91
CA GLU A 22 8.77 -8.92 -24.46
C GLU A 22 8.21 -10.30 -24.02
N ILE A 23 7.16 -10.81 -24.68
CA ILE A 23 6.60 -12.16 -24.45
C ILE A 23 7.63 -13.24 -24.79
N SER A 24 8.30 -13.12 -25.94
CA SER A 24 9.32 -14.09 -26.38
C SER A 24 10.46 -14.22 -25.37
N LEU A 25 10.95 -13.10 -24.87
CA LEU A 25 12.02 -13.05 -23.87
C LEU A 25 11.63 -13.78 -22.58
N VAL A 26 10.44 -13.50 -22.05
CA VAL A 26 9.96 -14.09 -20.77
C VAL A 26 9.65 -15.57 -20.91
N THR A 27 9.19 -16.01 -22.08
CA THR A 27 8.85 -17.43 -22.33
C THR A 27 10.07 -18.28 -22.71
N ASN A 28 11.26 -17.66 -22.84
CA ASN A 28 12.48 -18.34 -23.30
C ASN A 28 12.29 -19.11 -24.63
N GLY A 29 11.41 -18.61 -25.51
CA GLY A 29 11.11 -19.25 -26.79
C GLY A 29 10.21 -20.50 -26.71
N GLU A 30 9.68 -20.83 -25.53
CA GLU A 30 8.75 -21.95 -25.39
C GLU A 30 7.39 -21.65 -26.04
N ALA A 31 7.13 -22.20 -27.21
CA ALA A 31 5.95 -21.94 -28.03
C ALA A 31 4.62 -22.11 -27.26
N LYS A 32 4.56 -23.05 -26.33
CA LYS A 32 3.35 -23.30 -25.51
C LYS A 32 2.96 -22.07 -24.69
N TYR A 33 3.90 -21.48 -23.99
CA TYR A 33 3.67 -20.30 -23.13
C TYR A 33 3.50 -19.04 -23.97
N TYR A 34 4.34 -18.88 -25.01
CA TYR A 34 4.22 -17.76 -25.95
C TYR A 34 2.81 -17.67 -26.55
N ASN A 35 2.32 -18.79 -27.14
CA ASN A 35 1.01 -18.83 -27.78
C ASN A 35 -0.15 -18.52 -26.81
N ARG A 36 0.00 -18.90 -25.52
CA ARG A 36 -1.00 -18.60 -24.50
C ARG A 36 -1.10 -17.09 -24.21
N LEU A 37 0.02 -16.47 -23.92
CA LEU A 37 0.07 -15.04 -23.67
C LEU A 37 -0.30 -14.22 -24.91
N TYR A 38 0.23 -14.61 -26.06
CA TYR A 38 -0.08 -13.99 -27.34
C TYR A 38 -1.60 -14.02 -27.62
N LYS A 39 -2.24 -15.18 -27.47
CA LYS A 39 -3.69 -15.31 -27.65
C LYS A 39 -4.48 -14.42 -26.69
N PHE A 40 -4.07 -14.30 -25.43
CA PHE A 40 -4.75 -13.43 -24.48
C PHE A 40 -4.64 -11.96 -24.91
N PHE A 41 -3.44 -11.49 -25.23
CA PHE A 41 -3.23 -10.10 -25.60
C PHE A 41 -3.88 -9.71 -26.93
N GLN A 42 -4.16 -10.64 -27.84
CA GLN A 42 -4.93 -10.37 -29.06
C GLN A 42 -6.35 -9.85 -28.80
N TYR A 43 -6.88 -10.05 -27.60
CA TYR A 43 -8.23 -9.62 -27.20
C TYR A 43 -8.19 -8.48 -26.16
N THR A 44 -7.08 -7.80 -26.04
CA THR A 44 -6.89 -6.66 -25.13
C THR A 44 -6.31 -5.47 -25.89
N ASP A 45 -6.49 -4.26 -25.35
CA ASP A 45 -5.90 -3.03 -25.89
C ASP A 45 -4.44 -2.83 -25.43
N ILE A 46 -3.82 -3.84 -24.82
CA ILE A 46 -2.46 -3.78 -24.28
C ILE A 46 -1.44 -3.82 -25.42
N GLN A 47 -0.65 -2.76 -25.57
CA GLN A 47 0.37 -2.64 -26.59
C GLN A 47 1.80 -2.81 -26.06
N CYS A 48 1.99 -2.66 -24.74
CA CYS A 48 3.27 -2.92 -24.08
C CYS A 48 3.06 -3.39 -22.65
N THR A 49 4.09 -3.96 -22.05
CA THR A 49 4.01 -4.46 -20.66
C THR A 49 3.82 -3.34 -19.64
N ALA A 50 4.12 -2.08 -19.99
CA ALA A 50 3.83 -0.92 -19.13
C ALA A 50 2.33 -0.77 -18.86
N ASP A 51 1.48 -1.10 -19.83
CA ASP A 51 0.02 -0.98 -19.75
C ASP A 51 -0.64 -2.08 -18.88
N ILE A 52 0.11 -3.13 -18.57
CA ILE A 52 -0.38 -4.21 -17.68
C ILE A 52 -0.58 -3.65 -16.28
N ASN A 53 -1.80 -3.81 -15.76
CA ASN A 53 -2.20 -3.43 -14.42
C ASN A 53 -2.92 -4.60 -13.69
N TYR A 54 -3.46 -4.36 -12.50
CA TYR A 54 -4.18 -5.37 -11.74
C TYR A 54 -5.43 -5.88 -12.47
N GLU A 55 -6.17 -5.03 -13.14
CA GLU A 55 -7.40 -5.43 -13.85
C GLU A 55 -7.06 -6.35 -15.04
N THR A 56 -6.01 -6.03 -15.79
CA THR A 56 -5.50 -6.92 -16.87
C THR A 56 -5.10 -8.29 -16.32
N ARG A 57 -4.40 -8.31 -15.17
CA ARG A 57 -4.03 -9.56 -14.49
C ARG A 57 -5.26 -10.37 -14.08
N LYS A 58 -6.27 -9.70 -13.53
CA LYS A 58 -7.54 -10.33 -13.15
C LYS A 58 -8.26 -10.90 -14.35
N MET A 59 -8.33 -10.17 -15.47
CA MET A 59 -8.91 -10.67 -16.72
C MET A 59 -8.18 -11.94 -17.20
N TYR A 60 -6.85 -11.97 -17.11
CA TYR A 60 -6.08 -13.16 -17.45
C TYR A 60 -6.40 -14.34 -16.52
N MET A 61 -6.41 -14.12 -15.22
CA MET A 61 -6.78 -15.12 -14.21
C MET A 61 -8.19 -15.66 -14.48
N ASP A 62 -9.18 -14.80 -14.69
CA ASP A 62 -10.57 -15.19 -14.98
C ASP A 62 -10.68 -15.98 -16.31
N SER A 63 -9.80 -15.71 -17.27
CA SER A 63 -9.73 -16.50 -18.51
C SER A 63 -9.20 -17.92 -18.27
N LEU A 64 -8.19 -18.06 -17.40
CA LEU A 64 -7.63 -19.37 -17.04
C LEU A 64 -8.60 -20.22 -16.21
N GLU A 65 -9.45 -19.59 -15.36
CA GLU A 65 -10.46 -20.30 -14.57
C GLU A 65 -11.53 -20.98 -15.45
N LYS A 66 -11.76 -20.46 -16.65
CA LYS A 66 -12.71 -21.04 -17.63
C LYS A 66 -12.15 -22.22 -18.41
N GLU A 67 -10.85 -22.49 -18.29
CA GLU A 67 -10.20 -23.56 -19.00
C GLU A 67 -10.07 -24.81 -18.12
N ASP A 68 -10.25 -25.98 -18.71
CA ASP A 68 -10.05 -27.28 -18.05
C ASP A 68 -8.56 -27.64 -18.01
N ILE A 69 -7.83 -26.93 -17.16
CA ILE A 69 -6.39 -27.12 -16.91
C ILE A 69 -6.11 -27.24 -15.42
N SER A 70 -5.05 -27.94 -15.05
CA SER A 70 -4.71 -28.15 -13.64
C SER A 70 -4.38 -26.84 -12.91
N GLU A 71 -4.73 -26.73 -11.62
CA GLU A 71 -4.43 -25.57 -10.78
C GLU A 71 -2.93 -25.24 -10.73
N LYS A 72 -2.08 -26.28 -10.74
CA LYS A 72 -0.63 -26.10 -10.82
C LYS A 72 -0.23 -25.35 -12.10
N TYR A 73 -0.83 -25.70 -13.22
CA TYR A 73 -0.52 -25.08 -14.51
C TYR A 73 -1.10 -23.66 -14.59
N LYS A 74 -2.30 -23.40 -14.04
CA LYS A 74 -2.85 -22.05 -13.91
C LYS A 74 -1.91 -21.14 -13.11
N ALA A 75 -1.42 -21.62 -11.96
CA ALA A 75 -0.48 -20.87 -11.12
C ALA A 75 0.85 -20.58 -11.85
N GLU A 76 1.34 -21.51 -12.64
CA GLU A 76 2.54 -21.35 -13.47
C GLU A 76 2.34 -20.27 -14.53
N LEU A 77 1.23 -20.32 -15.28
CA LEU A 77 0.86 -19.32 -16.29
C LEU A 77 0.69 -17.93 -15.68
N LEU A 78 0.04 -17.83 -14.52
CA LEU A 78 -0.13 -16.56 -13.82
C LEU A 78 1.21 -16.01 -13.30
N SER A 79 2.09 -16.88 -12.82
CA SER A 79 3.46 -16.52 -12.43
C SER A 79 4.29 -16.00 -13.60
N LEU A 80 4.09 -16.58 -14.78
CA LEU A 80 4.72 -16.15 -16.02
C LEU A 80 4.20 -14.77 -16.46
N PHE A 81 2.90 -14.55 -16.35
CA PHE A 81 2.28 -13.24 -16.62
C PHE A 81 2.82 -12.15 -15.67
N ASP A 82 2.91 -12.43 -14.38
CA ASP A 82 3.50 -11.53 -13.39
C ASP A 82 4.96 -11.22 -13.71
N ARG A 83 5.73 -12.25 -14.15
CA ARG A 83 7.13 -12.08 -14.57
C ARG A 83 7.25 -11.19 -15.79
N LEU A 84 6.37 -11.34 -16.78
CA LEU A 84 6.34 -10.49 -17.97
C LEU A 84 6.23 -9.01 -17.60
N LYS A 85 5.32 -8.66 -16.67
CA LYS A 85 5.20 -7.28 -16.17
C LYS A 85 6.46 -6.82 -15.45
N ILE A 86 6.95 -7.60 -14.48
CA ILE A 86 8.02 -7.20 -13.57
C ILE A 86 9.36 -7.03 -14.30
N GLU A 87 9.70 -7.91 -15.23
CA GLU A 87 10.98 -7.86 -15.93
C GLU A 87 11.06 -6.69 -16.91
N ASN A 88 9.92 -6.28 -17.47
CA ASN A 88 9.86 -5.22 -18.49
C ASN A 88 9.36 -3.87 -17.94
N MET A 89 8.99 -3.79 -16.63
CA MET A 89 8.61 -2.51 -16.09
C MET A 89 9.81 -1.57 -15.91
N PRO A 90 9.63 -0.25 -16.09
CA PRO A 90 10.65 0.71 -15.76
C PRO A 90 11.00 0.64 -14.27
N ASP A 91 12.28 0.49 -13.95
CA ASP A 91 12.78 0.42 -12.58
C ASP A 91 13.18 1.83 -12.10
N VAL A 92 12.19 2.69 -11.97
CA VAL A 92 12.38 4.13 -11.71
C VAL A 92 12.96 4.38 -10.31
N TYR A 93 12.72 3.45 -9.37
CA TYR A 93 13.07 3.61 -7.94
C TYR A 93 14.14 2.63 -7.47
N SER A 94 14.92 2.05 -8.36
CA SER A 94 15.97 1.09 -8.00
C SER A 94 17.23 1.73 -7.42
N GLN A 95 17.50 2.99 -7.70
CA GLN A 95 18.78 3.67 -7.44
C GLN A 95 18.68 4.71 -6.32
N GLY A 96 18.06 4.35 -5.19
CA GLY A 96 18.08 5.20 -4.00
C GLY A 96 17.03 6.30 -3.96
N ASN A 97 16.18 6.43 -4.95
CA ASN A 97 15.02 7.32 -4.87
C ASN A 97 13.94 6.73 -3.96
N PRO A 98 13.56 7.38 -2.86
CA PRO A 98 12.50 6.91 -1.99
C PRO A 98 11.14 6.98 -2.70
N PHE A 99 10.22 6.11 -2.28
CA PHE A 99 8.83 6.23 -2.69
C PHE A 99 8.21 7.48 -2.06
N SER A 100 7.32 8.14 -2.82
CA SER A 100 6.53 9.30 -2.38
C SER A 100 5.09 9.16 -2.88
N VAL A 101 4.15 9.77 -2.18
CA VAL A 101 2.72 9.74 -2.52
C VAL A 101 2.39 10.49 -3.82
N GLU A 102 3.26 11.40 -4.25
CA GLU A 102 3.11 12.16 -5.51
C GLU A 102 3.42 11.30 -6.75
N GLN A 103 4.02 10.13 -6.56
CA GLN A 103 4.38 9.25 -7.68
C GLN A 103 3.15 8.63 -8.33
N GLU A 104 3.18 8.45 -9.66
CA GLU A 104 2.06 7.91 -10.44
C GLU A 104 1.49 6.60 -9.90
N PHE A 105 2.34 5.74 -9.35
CA PHE A 105 1.88 4.50 -8.72
C PHE A 105 0.88 4.75 -7.60
N PHE A 106 1.11 5.79 -6.76
CA PHE A 106 0.25 6.10 -5.61
C PHE A 106 -0.95 6.99 -5.96
N LYS A 107 -1.03 7.53 -7.18
CA LYS A 107 -2.22 8.25 -7.64
C LYS A 107 -3.41 7.34 -7.91
N GLN A 108 -3.15 6.05 -8.12
CA GLN A 108 -4.17 5.04 -8.37
C GLN A 108 -5.00 4.77 -7.10
N ASP A 109 -6.27 4.41 -7.28
CA ASP A 109 -7.15 3.98 -6.18
C ASP A 109 -6.98 2.49 -5.84
N LYS A 110 -6.43 1.71 -6.78
CA LYS A 110 -6.06 0.31 -6.58
C LYS A 110 -4.56 0.14 -6.72
N LEU A 111 -3.89 -0.12 -5.61
CA LEU A 111 -2.46 -0.32 -5.54
C LEU A 111 -2.15 -1.81 -5.49
N PHE A 112 -1.57 -2.35 -6.54
CA PHE A 112 -1.10 -3.74 -6.54
C PHE A 112 0.40 -3.79 -6.31
N LEU A 113 0.81 -4.07 -5.09
CA LEU A 113 2.22 -3.97 -4.66
C LEU A 113 3.17 -4.89 -5.44
N LEU A 114 2.65 -5.95 -6.07
CA LEU A 114 3.44 -6.79 -6.96
C LEU A 114 3.98 -6.02 -8.18
N TYR A 115 3.28 -4.96 -8.59
CA TYR A 115 3.63 -4.14 -9.75
C TYR A 115 4.21 -2.79 -9.35
N VAL A 116 4.72 -2.67 -8.13
CA VAL A 116 5.46 -1.48 -7.68
C VAL A 116 6.67 -1.26 -8.59
N PRO A 117 6.93 -0.01 -9.07
CA PRO A 117 7.99 0.27 -10.04
C PRO A 117 9.41 0.23 -9.41
N ASN A 118 9.70 -0.87 -8.74
CA ASN A 118 10.99 -1.26 -8.18
C ASN A 118 11.16 -2.76 -8.32
N LYS A 119 12.00 -3.20 -9.26
CA LYS A 119 12.18 -4.63 -9.61
C LYS A 119 12.54 -5.49 -8.42
N LYS A 120 13.46 -5.02 -7.56
CA LYS A 120 13.91 -5.78 -6.38
C LYS A 120 12.74 -6.04 -5.41
N LYS A 121 11.91 -5.04 -5.16
CA LYS A 121 10.74 -5.18 -4.28
C LYS A 121 9.65 -6.03 -4.94
N ALA A 122 9.34 -5.79 -6.21
CA ALA A 122 8.40 -6.60 -6.98
C ALA A 122 8.80 -8.09 -7.01
N GLN A 123 10.07 -8.38 -7.25
CA GLN A 123 10.59 -9.77 -7.20
C GLN A 123 10.45 -10.40 -5.81
N SER A 124 10.67 -9.62 -4.74
CA SER A 124 10.46 -10.10 -3.37
C SER A 124 9.00 -10.40 -3.08
N PHE A 125 8.08 -9.60 -3.60
CA PHE A 125 6.64 -9.84 -3.47
C PHE A 125 6.16 -11.07 -4.29
N ARG A 126 6.85 -11.45 -5.35
CA ARG A 126 6.53 -12.70 -6.08
C ARG A 126 6.57 -13.96 -5.21
N GLN A 127 7.33 -13.95 -4.13
CA GLN A 127 7.43 -15.06 -3.18
C GLN A 127 6.22 -15.16 -2.24
N VAL A 128 5.34 -14.16 -2.23
CA VAL A 128 4.10 -14.18 -1.42
C VAL A 128 3.14 -15.19 -2.03
N VAL A 129 2.64 -16.12 -1.22
CA VAL A 129 1.77 -17.23 -1.68
C VAL A 129 0.46 -16.69 -2.22
N ASP A 130 -0.24 -15.83 -1.46
CA ASP A 130 -1.48 -15.20 -1.90
C ASP A 130 -1.18 -13.78 -2.41
N LYS A 131 -1.26 -13.61 -3.75
CA LYS A 131 -1.03 -12.32 -4.39
C LYS A 131 -2.17 -11.32 -4.11
N ASN A 132 -3.37 -11.78 -3.75
CA ASN A 132 -4.49 -10.91 -3.42
C ASN A 132 -4.22 -10.10 -2.14
N ASP A 133 -3.37 -10.62 -1.24
CA ASP A 133 -2.90 -9.87 -0.08
C ASP A 133 -2.12 -8.60 -0.46
N LEU A 134 -1.55 -8.56 -1.66
CA LEU A 134 -0.79 -7.42 -2.19
C LEU A 134 -1.67 -6.37 -2.86
N LEU A 135 -2.96 -6.63 -3.05
CA LEU A 135 -3.92 -5.66 -3.56
C LEU A 135 -4.42 -4.76 -2.42
N TRP A 136 -4.35 -3.46 -2.65
CA TRP A 136 -4.91 -2.39 -1.82
C TRP A 136 -5.98 -1.68 -2.65
N ASP A 137 -7.23 -2.06 -2.45
CA ASP A 137 -8.39 -1.39 -3.06
C ASP A 137 -8.87 -0.32 -2.09
N LEU A 138 -8.69 0.94 -2.48
CA LEU A 138 -9.02 2.12 -1.68
C LEU A 138 -10.33 2.77 -2.15
N THR A 139 -10.98 2.22 -3.19
CA THR A 139 -12.18 2.82 -3.81
C THR A 139 -13.40 2.85 -2.90
N GLY A 140 -13.46 1.96 -1.90
CA GLY A 140 -14.58 1.86 -0.96
C GLY A 140 -14.39 2.62 0.36
N ILE A 141 -13.22 3.26 0.57
CA ILE A 141 -12.95 3.99 1.81
C ILE A 141 -13.62 5.35 1.75
N HIS A 142 -14.44 5.67 2.77
CA HIS A 142 -15.25 6.89 2.81
C HIS A 142 -14.44 8.16 2.99
N SER A 143 -13.37 8.10 3.80
CA SER A 143 -12.55 9.25 4.14
C SER A 143 -11.38 9.42 3.17
N SER A 144 -11.32 10.56 2.48
CA SER A 144 -10.16 10.93 1.64
C SER A 144 -8.88 11.10 2.46
N GLN A 145 -9.00 11.55 3.71
CA GLN A 145 -7.87 11.66 4.64
C GLN A 145 -7.32 10.26 4.98
N LEU A 146 -8.19 9.30 5.28
CA LEU A 146 -7.77 7.93 5.56
C LEU A 146 -7.11 7.27 4.33
N VAL A 147 -7.62 7.53 3.12
CA VAL A 147 -6.99 7.10 1.86
C VAL A 147 -5.59 7.69 1.73
N ARG A 148 -5.44 9.00 1.95
CA ARG A 148 -4.15 9.69 1.89
C ARG A 148 -3.17 9.13 2.92
N GLN A 149 -3.59 8.97 4.17
CA GLN A 149 -2.77 8.38 5.24
C GLN A 149 -2.34 6.94 4.90
N THR A 150 -3.25 6.14 4.34
CA THR A 150 -2.92 4.78 3.87
C THR A 150 -1.79 4.80 2.84
N LYS A 151 -1.86 5.70 1.86
CA LYS A 151 -0.82 5.84 0.82
C LYS A 151 0.53 6.27 1.42
N ILE A 152 0.55 7.22 2.34
CA ILE A 152 1.77 7.63 3.06
C ILE A 152 2.39 6.44 3.81
N LEU A 153 1.59 5.70 4.56
CA LEU A 153 2.05 4.54 5.31
C LEU A 153 2.60 3.43 4.40
N LEU A 154 1.97 3.20 3.25
CA LEU A 154 2.48 2.26 2.25
C LEU A 154 3.80 2.72 1.65
N CYS A 155 3.96 4.02 1.36
CA CYS A 155 5.24 4.58 0.91
C CYS A 155 6.35 4.28 1.91
N GLU A 156 6.13 4.57 3.19
CA GLU A 156 7.11 4.36 4.24
C GLU A 156 7.46 2.87 4.42
N ILE A 157 6.46 1.98 4.38
CA ILE A 157 6.70 0.53 4.41
C ILE A 157 7.55 0.10 3.21
N LEU A 158 7.26 0.61 2.02
CA LEU A 158 8.02 0.28 0.81
C LEU A 158 9.44 0.87 0.83
N ASN A 159 9.68 1.96 1.54
CA ASN A 159 11.01 2.54 1.73
C ASN A 159 11.89 1.75 2.69
N MET A 160 11.33 0.85 3.51
CA MET A 160 12.12 -0.02 4.39
C MET A 160 12.90 -1.07 3.60
N ASP A 161 14.08 -1.46 4.09
CA ASP A 161 14.95 -2.45 3.41
C ASP A 161 14.49 -3.91 3.54
N LYS A 162 13.69 -4.24 4.56
CA LYS A 162 13.41 -5.64 4.94
C LYS A 162 12.05 -6.15 4.43
N VAL A 163 11.92 -6.37 3.12
CA VAL A 163 10.68 -6.79 2.45
C VAL A 163 10.05 -8.08 3.02
N GLN A 164 10.86 -9.07 3.41
CA GLN A 164 10.36 -10.36 3.91
C GLN A 164 9.47 -10.26 5.17
N ARG A 165 9.60 -9.15 5.93
CA ARG A 165 8.81 -8.90 7.14
C ARG A 165 7.57 -8.04 6.90
N TYR A 166 7.44 -7.42 5.72
CA TYR A 166 6.39 -6.43 5.44
C TYR A 166 5.00 -7.02 5.59
N ARG A 167 4.74 -8.21 5.00
CA ARG A 167 3.41 -8.80 5.03
C ARG A 167 2.89 -8.96 6.47
N ARG A 168 3.59 -9.74 7.28
CA ARG A 168 3.13 -10.13 8.61
C ARG A 168 3.17 -8.99 9.64
N TYR A 169 4.17 -8.12 9.56
CA TYR A 169 4.39 -7.11 10.60
C TYR A 169 3.78 -5.75 10.26
N PHE A 170 3.54 -5.46 8.99
CA PHE A 170 3.06 -4.17 8.53
C PHE A 170 1.82 -4.28 7.63
N LEU A 171 1.87 -5.00 6.51
CA LEU A 171 0.79 -4.96 5.52
C LEU A 171 -0.52 -5.56 6.05
N GLU A 172 -0.49 -6.74 6.66
CA GLU A 172 -1.70 -7.35 7.24
C GLU A 172 -2.26 -6.54 8.41
N PRO A 173 -1.44 -6.13 9.42
CA PRO A 173 -1.91 -5.27 10.50
C PRO A 173 -2.43 -3.92 10.01
N LEU A 174 -1.79 -3.29 9.02
CA LEU A 174 -2.25 -2.02 8.45
C LEU A 174 -3.59 -2.18 7.75
N LYS A 175 -3.78 -3.23 6.92
CA LYS A 175 -5.10 -3.51 6.32
C LYS A 175 -6.20 -3.66 7.36
N ALA A 176 -5.90 -4.32 8.47
CA ALA A 176 -6.85 -4.47 9.56
C ALA A 176 -7.16 -3.12 10.23
N LEU A 177 -6.15 -2.27 10.44
CA LEU A 177 -6.32 -0.93 10.99
C LEU A 177 -7.19 -0.05 10.07
N ILE A 178 -6.88 -0.01 8.77
CA ILE A 178 -7.64 0.79 7.81
C ILE A 178 -9.11 0.33 7.73
N ARG A 179 -9.36 -0.98 7.66
CA ARG A 179 -10.73 -1.53 7.67
C ARG A 179 -11.47 -1.19 8.97
N PHE A 180 -10.78 -1.19 10.09
CA PHE A 180 -11.34 -0.78 11.36
C PHE A 180 -11.71 0.69 11.36
N CYS A 181 -10.80 1.56 10.95
CA CYS A 181 -11.03 3.00 10.86
C CYS A 181 -12.23 3.33 9.96
N ASP A 182 -12.25 2.77 8.75
CA ASP A 182 -13.35 2.94 7.80
C ASP A 182 -14.69 2.45 8.36
N LYS A 183 -14.73 1.25 8.96
CA LYS A 183 -15.93 0.66 9.57
C LYS A 183 -16.51 1.49 10.72
N TYR A 184 -15.66 2.15 11.51
CA TYR A 184 -16.07 2.89 12.71
C TYR A 184 -16.08 4.40 12.53
N GLY A 185 -15.89 4.90 11.29
CA GLY A 185 -15.95 6.32 10.98
C GLY A 185 -14.79 7.12 11.58
N ILE A 186 -13.59 6.52 11.65
CA ILE A 186 -12.36 7.19 12.08
C ILE A 186 -11.66 7.71 10.84
N ASP A 187 -11.75 9.01 10.61
CA ASP A 187 -11.21 9.65 9.42
C ASP A 187 -9.70 9.91 9.49
N ASP A 188 -9.16 10.00 10.69
CA ASP A 188 -7.75 10.33 10.94
C ASP A 188 -7.15 9.40 12.01
N ILE A 189 -6.12 8.65 11.60
CA ILE A 189 -5.41 7.70 12.49
C ILE A 189 -4.67 8.43 13.62
N GLU A 190 -4.19 9.65 13.36
CA GLU A 190 -3.47 10.44 14.36
C GLU A 190 -4.40 10.96 15.47
N GLU A 191 -5.69 11.13 15.16
CA GLU A 191 -6.71 11.58 16.13
C GLU A 191 -7.37 10.42 16.90
N MET A 192 -7.02 9.14 16.62
CA MET A 192 -7.54 8.00 17.38
C MET A 192 -7.26 8.15 18.87
N GLU A 193 -8.31 7.95 19.67
CA GLU A 193 -8.25 8.00 21.14
C GLU A 193 -7.87 6.63 21.74
N GLN A 194 -7.61 6.59 23.05
CA GLN A 194 -7.36 5.33 23.76
C GLN A 194 -8.55 4.37 23.65
N ALA A 195 -9.76 4.90 23.62
CA ALA A 195 -10.98 4.12 23.44
C ALA A 195 -11.03 3.43 22.07
N ASP A 196 -10.55 4.12 21.02
CA ASP A 196 -10.49 3.57 19.67
C ASP A 196 -9.43 2.46 19.56
N GLU A 197 -8.28 2.64 20.19
CA GLU A 197 -7.27 1.57 20.28
C GLU A 197 -7.83 0.33 20.98
N ASN A 198 -8.50 0.52 22.10
CA ASN A 198 -9.10 -0.60 22.83
C ASN A 198 -10.16 -1.32 21.98
N ARG A 199 -10.99 -0.57 21.25
CA ARG A 199 -11.97 -1.12 20.29
C ARG A 199 -11.27 -1.86 19.15
N PHE A 200 -10.16 -1.32 18.61
CA PHE A 200 -9.37 -1.98 17.59
C PHE A 200 -8.82 -3.33 18.06
N TYR A 201 -8.29 -3.41 19.28
CA TYR A 201 -7.84 -4.69 19.83
C TYR A 201 -8.96 -5.71 20.01
N LEU A 202 -10.15 -5.28 20.39
CA LEU A 202 -11.33 -6.16 20.48
C LEU A 202 -11.79 -6.61 19.08
N TYR A 203 -11.74 -5.72 18.10
CA TYR A 203 -12.03 -6.03 16.70
C TYR A 203 -11.10 -7.12 16.17
N LEU A 204 -9.80 -6.99 16.39
CA LEU A 204 -8.81 -7.98 15.95
C LEU A 204 -9.03 -9.36 16.56
N ASN A 205 -9.42 -9.43 17.83
CA ASN A 205 -9.69 -10.72 18.49
C ASN A 205 -10.88 -11.46 17.86
N LYS A 206 -11.81 -10.76 17.22
CA LYS A 206 -13.01 -11.34 16.60
C LYS A 206 -12.82 -11.67 15.11
N GLU A 207 -12.09 -10.85 14.37
CA GLU A 207 -12.07 -10.90 12.90
C GLU A 207 -10.72 -11.33 12.32
N SER A 208 -9.66 -11.44 13.10
CA SER A 208 -8.31 -11.65 12.59
C SER A 208 -7.46 -12.57 13.45
N LYS A 209 -6.59 -13.36 12.79
CA LYS A 209 -5.52 -14.13 13.43
C LYS A 209 -4.32 -13.26 13.87
N ILE A 210 -4.40 -11.95 13.73
CA ILE A 210 -3.33 -11.01 14.06
C ILE A 210 -3.17 -10.93 15.57
N ILE A 211 -1.96 -11.16 16.05
CA ILE A 211 -1.65 -11.12 17.48
C ILE A 211 -1.71 -9.67 17.99
N LYS A 212 -2.36 -9.45 19.14
CA LYS A 212 -2.52 -8.13 19.79
C LYS A 212 -1.21 -7.32 19.87
N LYS A 213 -0.07 -7.97 20.11
CA LYS A 213 1.24 -7.31 20.15
C LYS A 213 1.68 -6.71 18.80
N GLN A 214 1.26 -7.30 17.68
CA GLN A 214 1.54 -6.76 16.34
C GLN A 214 0.62 -5.58 16.03
N ALA A 215 -0.62 -5.66 16.49
CA ALA A 215 -1.62 -4.61 16.32
C ALA A 215 -1.24 -3.32 17.07
N SER A 216 -0.77 -3.40 18.32
CA SER A 216 -0.31 -2.23 19.06
C SER A 216 0.84 -1.53 18.37
N LYS A 217 1.77 -2.31 17.80
CA LYS A 217 2.89 -1.76 17.05
C LYS A 217 2.47 -1.07 15.75
N ILE A 218 1.41 -1.52 15.08
CA ILE A 218 0.96 -0.88 13.84
C ILE A 218 0.30 0.48 14.11
N VAL A 219 -0.44 0.64 15.20
CA VAL A 219 -1.04 1.93 15.59
C VAL A 219 0.06 2.93 15.93
N GLU A 220 1.03 2.54 16.76
CA GLU A 220 2.18 3.36 17.11
C GLU A 220 3.00 3.75 15.86
N PHE A 221 3.30 2.75 15.02
CA PHE A 221 3.99 2.97 13.75
C PHE A 221 3.22 3.96 12.86
N ALA A 222 1.93 3.76 12.67
CA ALA A 222 1.12 4.60 11.80
C ALA A 222 1.08 6.06 12.30
N ARG A 223 0.78 6.29 13.59
CA ARG A 223 0.76 7.62 14.18
C ARG A 223 2.10 8.33 14.07
N ARG A 224 3.17 7.63 14.46
CA ARG A 224 4.53 8.22 14.42
C ARG A 224 4.93 8.56 12.99
N THR A 225 4.71 7.65 12.07
CA THR A 225 5.05 7.85 10.65
C THR A 225 4.29 9.05 10.10
N LEU A 226 2.96 9.08 10.23
CA LEU A 226 2.15 10.18 9.73
C LEU A 226 2.59 11.51 10.31
N PHE A 227 2.71 11.61 11.63
CA PHE A 227 3.11 12.84 12.30
C PHE A 227 4.48 13.36 11.86
N LEU A 228 5.44 12.46 11.56
CA LEU A 228 6.80 12.85 11.18
C LEU A 228 6.98 13.11 9.68
N THR A 229 6.20 12.44 8.81
CA THR A 229 6.43 12.46 7.35
C THR A 229 5.42 13.29 6.57
N ASP A 230 4.25 13.58 7.14
CA ASP A 230 3.27 14.44 6.47
C ASP A 230 3.83 15.86 6.24
N SER A 231 3.45 16.50 5.14
CA SER A 231 3.89 17.85 4.79
C SER A 231 3.47 18.88 5.84
N GLU A 232 2.28 18.73 6.42
CA GLU A 232 1.75 19.60 7.46
C GLU A 232 1.71 18.89 8.81
N THR A 233 1.98 19.63 9.88
CA THR A 233 1.88 19.12 11.25
C THR A 233 0.41 19.03 11.66
N ASN A 234 -0.07 17.83 11.96
CA ASN A 234 -1.41 17.64 12.53
C ASN A 234 -1.42 18.03 14.03
N TRP A 235 -1.79 19.28 14.32
CA TRP A 235 -1.88 19.78 15.70
C TRP A 235 -3.03 19.17 16.51
N ARG A 236 -3.95 18.44 15.87
CA ARG A 236 -5.03 17.68 16.53
C ARG A 236 -4.63 16.24 16.87
N ALA A 237 -3.47 15.78 16.39
CA ALA A 237 -2.97 14.46 16.70
C ALA A 237 -2.94 14.20 18.21
N CYS A 238 -3.41 13.04 18.64
CA CYS A 238 -3.43 12.66 20.06
C CYS A 238 -2.03 12.49 20.67
N ILE A 239 -1.02 12.28 19.84
CA ILE A 239 0.39 12.15 20.27
C ILE A 239 1.27 12.97 19.33
N TRP A 240 2.05 13.90 19.88
CA TRP A 240 3.03 14.67 19.12
C TRP A 240 4.42 14.11 19.37
N TYR A 241 5.16 13.83 18.31
CA TYR A 241 6.53 13.35 18.39
C TYR A 241 7.52 14.49 18.24
N MET A 242 8.37 14.70 19.25
CA MET A 242 9.25 15.87 19.35
C MET A 242 10.30 15.93 18.24
N ASP A 243 10.64 14.78 17.64
CA ASP A 243 11.54 14.71 16.48
C ASP A 243 11.06 15.56 15.28
N ARG A 244 9.76 15.91 15.22
CA ARG A 244 9.17 16.76 14.17
C ARG A 244 9.69 18.21 14.23
N PHE A 245 9.94 18.72 15.42
CA PHE A 245 10.11 20.16 15.65
C PHE A 245 11.57 20.63 15.57
N GLN A 246 12.55 19.76 15.44
CA GLN A 246 13.98 20.08 15.26
C GLN A 246 14.50 21.13 16.26
N PHE A 247 14.19 20.99 17.53
CA PHE A 247 14.60 21.93 18.56
C PHE A 247 16.12 22.10 18.62
N ASP A 248 16.58 23.34 18.95
CA ASP A 248 17.97 23.56 19.28
C ASP A 248 18.42 22.66 20.43
N LYS A 249 19.68 22.21 20.37
CA LYS A 249 20.27 21.33 21.41
C LYS A 249 20.23 21.91 22.79
N SER A 250 20.31 23.25 22.93
CA SER A 250 20.21 23.96 24.22
C SER A 250 18.86 23.84 24.90
N ARG A 251 17.83 23.47 24.13
CA ARG A 251 16.44 23.32 24.58
C ARG A 251 16.07 21.89 24.91
N ILE A 252 16.96 20.93 24.62
CA ILE A 252 16.76 19.52 24.87
C ILE A 252 17.50 19.16 26.16
N ASN A 253 16.77 18.68 27.18
CA ASN A 253 17.40 18.10 28.36
C ASN A 253 18.08 16.78 27.95
N ALA A 254 19.40 16.83 27.79
CA ALA A 254 20.20 15.68 27.33
C ALA A 254 20.11 14.46 28.25
N SER A 255 19.85 14.65 29.55
CA SER A 255 19.75 13.57 30.54
C SER A 255 18.36 12.89 30.54
N SER A 256 17.31 13.61 30.05
CA SER A 256 15.94 13.05 29.99
C SER A 256 15.14 13.73 28.86
N PRO A 257 15.44 13.41 27.59
CA PRO A 257 14.77 14.04 26.48
C PRO A 257 13.30 13.61 26.41
N VAL A 258 12.40 14.59 26.30
CA VAL A 258 10.99 14.33 26.03
C VAL A 258 10.85 13.91 24.57
N LYS A 259 10.42 12.67 24.33
CA LYS A 259 10.28 12.12 22.97
C LYS A 259 8.93 12.41 22.37
N SER A 260 7.90 12.54 23.18
CA SER A 260 6.53 12.81 22.73
C SER A 260 5.71 13.50 23.80
N LEU A 261 4.71 14.28 23.36
CA LEU A 261 3.61 14.79 24.19
C LEU A 261 2.35 13.97 23.87
N SER A 262 1.73 13.41 24.89
CA SER A 262 0.56 12.55 24.72
C SER A 262 -0.68 13.21 25.33
N PHE A 263 -1.71 13.37 24.51
CA PHE A 263 -3.04 13.88 24.86
C PHE A 263 -4.11 12.77 24.83
N ILE A 264 -3.69 11.53 24.61
CA ILE A 264 -4.58 10.38 24.32
C ILE A 264 -5.54 10.05 25.49
N ASN A 265 -5.16 10.41 26.73
CA ASN A 265 -5.95 10.17 27.92
C ASN A 265 -6.85 11.35 28.31
N ILE A 266 -6.90 12.39 27.48
CA ILE A 266 -7.79 13.53 27.70
C ILE A 266 -9.07 13.28 26.90
N TYR A 267 -10.09 12.78 27.59
CA TYR A 267 -11.32 12.30 26.96
C TYR A 267 -12.22 13.42 26.41
N GLU A 268 -12.25 14.57 27.09
CA GLU A 268 -13.01 15.72 26.64
C GLU A 268 -12.29 16.41 25.48
N LYS A 269 -12.90 16.40 24.28
CA LYS A 269 -12.29 16.91 23.04
C LYS A 269 -11.94 18.38 23.14
N ASP A 270 -12.79 19.18 23.76
CA ASP A 270 -12.54 20.63 23.92
C ASP A 270 -11.35 20.88 24.86
N ASN A 271 -11.29 20.19 25.99
CA ASN A 271 -10.17 20.29 26.93
C ASN A 271 -8.87 19.84 26.26
N ARG A 272 -8.91 18.74 25.49
CA ARG A 272 -7.77 18.29 24.73
C ARG A 272 -7.30 19.34 23.74
N TRP A 273 -8.23 19.94 22.99
CA TRP A 273 -7.92 20.97 22.02
C TRP A 273 -7.29 22.22 22.67
N TYR A 274 -7.81 22.70 23.80
CA TYR A 274 -7.21 23.82 24.52
C TYR A 274 -5.78 23.51 25.00
N LEU A 275 -5.55 22.30 25.51
CA LEU A 275 -4.22 21.87 25.94
C LEU A 275 -3.25 21.74 24.75
N GLN A 276 -3.74 21.25 23.61
CA GLN A 276 -2.96 21.19 22.38
C GLN A 276 -2.60 22.60 21.88
N LEU A 277 -3.54 23.55 21.90
CA LEU A 277 -3.25 24.95 21.57
C LEU A 277 -2.21 25.59 22.51
N TYR A 278 -2.33 25.32 23.81
CA TYR A 278 -1.34 25.78 24.75
C TYR A 278 0.04 25.17 24.55
N ALA A 279 0.08 23.83 24.31
CA ALA A 279 1.33 23.15 24.00
C ALA A 279 1.94 23.67 22.68
N LYS A 280 1.13 23.91 21.65
CA LYS A 280 1.57 24.51 20.39
C LYS A 280 2.20 25.88 20.61
N TYR A 281 1.56 26.70 21.44
CA TYR A 281 2.12 28.02 21.81
C TYR A 281 3.49 27.86 22.49
N LEU A 282 3.63 26.93 23.45
CA LEU A 282 4.91 26.70 24.13
C LEU A 282 6.00 26.15 23.19
N VAL A 283 5.63 25.30 22.24
CA VAL A 283 6.56 24.82 21.22
C VAL A 283 7.03 25.94 20.30
N GLY A 284 6.13 26.86 19.93
CA GLY A 284 6.42 27.97 19.02
C GLY A 284 7.17 29.15 19.65
N ILE A 285 6.88 29.52 20.95
CA ILE A 285 7.59 30.61 21.63
C ILE A 285 9.08 30.34 21.76
N SER A 286 9.43 29.10 21.73
CA SER A 286 10.80 28.71 21.95
C SER A 286 11.67 28.87 20.71
N ASP A 287 11.12 29.30 19.58
CA ASP A 287 11.84 29.71 18.38
C ASP A 287 12.15 31.21 18.36
N LEU A 288 11.86 31.91 19.45
CA LEU A 288 12.24 33.31 19.71
C LEU A 288 13.36 33.37 20.73
#